data_e0d9f93f28a30237f8e3c4001cd79f92
#
_entry.id   e0d9f93f28a30237f8e3c4001cd79f92
#
_cell.length_a   1.000
_cell.length_b   1.000
_cell.length_c   1.000
_cell.angle_alpha   90.00
_cell.angle_beta   90.00
_cell.angle_gamma   90.00
#
_symmetry.space_group_name_H-M   'P 1'
#
loop_
_entity.id
_entity.type
_entity.pdbx_description
1 polymer ?
#
loop_
_entity_poly.entity_id
_entity_poly.type
_entity_poly.pdbx_seq_one_letter_code
_entity_poly.pdbx_strand_id
1 'polypeptide(L)'
;MEALEGATLVSIHQNSYPQSRYHGTQVFFAPTEGSQQLAEAIQQGVQGTLQLENRRAAKQIAGNVYLMNHVDNRAVLVECGFLSNPEEERALRDPEYQTRMAAVLAWVCLMDKGAVPS
;
A
#
# COMPACT_ATOMS: atom_id res chain seq x y z
N MET A 1 -2.10 -12.25 14.97
CA MET A 1 -2.02 -13.19 13.88
C MET A 1 -0.83 -14.09 14.06
N GLU A 2 -1.09 -15.34 13.97
CA GLU A 2 -0.02 -16.30 14.05
C GLU A 2 0.89 -16.11 12.87
N ALA A 3 2.14 -15.98 13.12
CA ALA A 3 3.06 -15.72 12.03
C ALA A 3 3.25 -16.97 11.20
N LEU A 4 2.97 -16.88 9.94
CA LEU A 4 3.37 -17.89 8.98
C LEU A 4 4.73 -17.47 8.49
N GLU A 5 5.70 -18.32 8.71
CA GLU A 5 7.05 -18.00 8.34
C GLU A 5 7.12 -17.61 6.87
N GLY A 6 7.72 -16.47 6.58
CA GLY A 6 7.82 -15.98 5.22
C GLY A 6 6.59 -15.28 4.68
N ALA A 7 5.50 -15.25 5.45
CA ALA A 7 4.29 -14.59 4.98
C ALA A 7 4.47 -13.08 5.02
N THR A 8 3.79 -12.39 4.11
CA THR A 8 3.77 -10.95 4.05
C THR A 8 2.35 -10.47 4.25
N LEU A 9 2.18 -9.51 5.15
CA LEU A 9 0.87 -8.92 5.40
C LEU A 9 0.73 -7.66 4.57
N VAL A 10 -0.29 -7.61 3.72
CA VAL A 10 -0.62 -6.41 2.96
C VAL A 10 -2.03 -6.02 3.35
N SER A 11 -2.13 -4.88 4.03
CA SER A 11 -3.43 -4.34 4.47
C SER A 11 -3.82 -3.23 3.52
N ILE A 12 -5.04 -3.29 2.98
CA ILE A 12 -5.48 -2.34 1.96
C ILE A 12 -6.65 -1.54 2.51
N HIS A 13 -6.52 -0.22 2.44
CA HIS A 13 -7.50 0.69 3.02
C HIS A 13 -7.84 1.82 2.06
N GLN A 14 -8.97 2.44 2.31
CA GLN A 14 -9.35 3.71 1.69
C GLN A 14 -9.52 4.70 2.81
N ASN A 15 -8.91 5.86 2.67
CA ASN A 15 -8.88 6.83 3.73
C ASN A 15 -9.85 7.98 3.47
N SER A 16 -10.09 8.79 4.51
CA SER A 16 -10.96 9.95 4.40
C SER A 16 -10.41 11.04 5.30
N TYR A 17 -10.29 12.23 4.75
CA TYR A 17 -9.80 13.40 5.47
C TYR A 17 -10.78 14.55 5.27
N PRO A 18 -10.84 15.48 6.23
CA PRO A 18 -11.76 16.63 6.06
C PRO A 18 -11.47 17.47 4.84
N GLN A 19 -10.19 17.58 4.45
CA GLN A 19 -9.83 18.39 3.30
C GLN A 19 -9.83 17.54 2.04
N SER A 20 -10.62 17.98 1.06
CA SER A 20 -10.72 17.25 -0.19
C SER A 20 -9.46 17.33 -1.03
N ARG A 21 -8.49 18.15 -0.63
CA ARG A 21 -7.25 18.30 -1.39
C ARG A 21 -6.31 17.10 -1.24
N TYR A 22 -6.52 16.26 -0.25
CA TYR A 22 -5.66 15.09 -0.07
C TYR A 22 -5.97 14.05 -1.14
N HIS A 23 -4.93 13.58 -1.81
CA HIS A 23 -5.10 12.59 -2.88
C HIS A 23 -3.82 11.79 -3.05
N GLY A 24 -3.94 10.67 -3.76
CA GLY A 24 -2.81 9.83 -4.09
C GLY A 24 -2.63 8.69 -3.09
N THR A 25 -2.19 7.55 -3.61
CA THR A 25 -1.90 6.39 -2.78
C THR A 25 -0.74 6.69 -1.84
N GLN A 26 -0.86 6.24 -0.61
CA GLN A 26 0.20 6.36 0.39
C GLN A 26 0.44 4.98 1.00
N VAL A 27 1.68 4.53 0.97
CA VAL A 27 2.04 3.23 1.53
C VAL A 27 2.80 3.45 2.83
N PHE A 28 2.42 2.71 3.86
CA PHE A 28 3.09 2.71 5.15
C PHE A 28 3.73 1.36 5.39
N PHE A 29 4.82 1.33 6.13
CA PHE A 29 5.51 0.07 6.42
C PHE A 29 5.67 -0.14 7.90
N ALA A 30 5.60 -1.41 8.30
CA ALA A 30 5.86 -1.80 9.68
C ALA A 30 7.35 -1.73 9.96
N PRO A 31 7.74 -1.66 11.26
CA PRO A 31 9.15 -1.63 11.61
C PRO A 31 9.78 -3.03 11.61
N THR A 32 9.54 -3.79 10.57
CA THR A 32 10.06 -5.14 10.44
C THR A 32 10.92 -5.23 9.19
N GLU A 33 11.82 -6.19 9.19
CA GLU A 33 12.79 -6.33 8.12
C GLU A 33 12.10 -6.57 6.79
N GLY A 34 12.50 -5.85 5.76
CA GLY A 34 11.95 -5.98 4.42
C GLY A 34 10.69 -5.17 4.19
N SER A 35 10.06 -4.63 5.25
CA SER A 35 8.81 -3.89 5.09
C SER A 35 9.01 -2.59 4.35
N GLN A 36 10.08 -1.86 4.65
CA GLN A 36 10.34 -0.59 4.00
C GLN A 36 10.59 -0.79 2.51
N GLN A 37 11.40 -1.78 2.16
CA GLN A 37 11.70 -2.06 0.76
C GLN A 37 10.44 -2.40 -0.02
N LEU A 38 9.57 -3.22 0.57
CA LEU A 38 8.32 -3.59 -0.07
C LEU A 38 7.42 -2.36 -0.26
N ALA A 39 7.31 -1.53 0.79
CA ALA A 39 6.47 -0.34 0.72
C ALA A 39 6.96 0.62 -0.35
N GLU A 40 8.29 0.81 -0.43
CA GLU A 40 8.84 1.69 -1.45
C GLU A 40 8.59 1.16 -2.85
N ALA A 41 8.68 -0.16 -3.03
CA ALA A 41 8.42 -0.77 -4.33
C ALA A 41 6.96 -0.58 -4.73
N ILE A 42 6.03 -0.75 -3.79
CA ILE A 42 4.61 -0.54 -4.08
C ILE A 42 4.35 0.93 -4.41
N GLN A 43 4.90 1.84 -3.62
CA GLN A 43 4.70 3.27 -3.84
C GLN A 43 5.19 3.66 -5.23
N GLN A 44 6.36 3.19 -5.61
CA GLN A 44 6.93 3.48 -6.91
C GLN A 44 6.16 2.80 -8.03
N GLY A 45 5.67 1.58 -7.80
CA GLY A 45 4.89 0.88 -8.79
C GLY A 45 3.60 1.60 -9.13
N VAL A 46 2.91 2.10 -8.11
CA VAL A 46 1.69 2.86 -8.32
C VAL A 46 1.99 4.18 -9.03
N GLN A 47 3.06 4.85 -8.63
CA GLN A 47 3.45 6.12 -9.25
C GLN A 47 3.86 5.97 -10.69
N GLY A 48 4.43 4.83 -11.05
CA GLY A 48 4.88 4.60 -12.41
C GLY A 48 3.82 4.10 -13.36
N THR A 49 2.64 3.74 -12.85
CA THR A 49 1.59 3.16 -13.69
C THR A 49 0.28 3.91 -13.61
N LEU A 50 -0.26 4.08 -12.41
CA LEU A 50 -1.62 4.62 -12.25
C LEU A 50 -1.65 6.07 -11.83
N GLN A 51 -0.62 6.54 -11.15
CA GLN A 51 -0.63 7.86 -10.54
C GLN A 51 0.68 8.57 -10.83
N LEU A 52 0.87 8.95 -12.10
CA LEU A 52 2.14 9.53 -12.54
C LEU A 52 2.46 10.84 -11.85
N GLU A 53 1.46 11.51 -11.29
CA GLU A 53 1.68 12.79 -10.61
C GLU A 53 1.87 12.65 -9.11
N ASN A 54 1.74 11.43 -8.59
CA ASN A 54 1.89 11.18 -7.16
C ASN A 54 3.36 11.33 -6.79
N ARG A 55 3.64 12.14 -5.78
CA ARG A 55 5.00 12.38 -5.32
C ARG A 55 5.22 11.93 -3.87
N ARG A 56 4.30 11.15 -3.34
CA ARG A 56 4.42 10.67 -1.97
C ARG A 56 5.54 9.65 -1.85
N ALA A 57 6.15 9.61 -0.68
CA ALA A 57 7.13 8.58 -0.35
C ALA A 57 6.52 7.63 0.67
N ALA A 58 6.96 6.38 0.65
CA ALA A 58 6.53 5.43 1.67
C ALA A 58 6.98 5.93 3.04
N LYS A 59 6.17 5.67 4.07
CA LYS A 59 6.42 6.15 5.42
C LYS A 59 6.26 5.02 6.42
N GLN A 60 6.97 5.13 7.54
CA GLN A 60 6.78 4.19 8.61
C GLN A 60 5.40 4.40 9.25
N ILE A 61 4.74 3.30 9.59
CA ILE A 61 3.41 3.36 10.18
C ILE A 61 3.48 4.03 11.55
N ALA A 62 2.42 4.75 11.89
CA ALA A 62 2.35 5.41 13.19
C ALA A 62 2.31 4.38 14.30
N GLY A 63 2.89 4.73 15.45
CA GLY A 63 3.00 3.80 16.56
C GLY A 63 1.67 3.42 17.19
N ASN A 64 0.60 4.17 16.89
CA ASN A 64 -0.70 3.85 17.46
C ASN A 64 -1.49 2.84 16.61
N VAL A 65 -0.92 2.33 15.54
CA VAL A 65 -1.59 1.31 14.72
C VAL A 65 -1.12 -0.05 15.24
N TYR A 66 -1.94 -0.65 16.09
CA TYR A 66 -1.52 -1.83 16.87
C TYR A 66 -1.08 -2.99 15.98
N LEU A 67 -1.92 -3.37 15.03
CA LEU A 67 -1.63 -4.57 14.24
C LEU A 67 -0.28 -4.46 13.54
N MET A 68 -0.04 -3.33 12.88
CA MET A 68 1.19 -3.14 12.12
C MET A 68 2.44 -3.09 12.99
N ASN A 69 2.28 -2.67 14.25
CA ASN A 69 3.41 -2.55 15.15
C ASN A 69 3.65 -3.81 15.99
N HIS A 70 2.80 -4.83 15.79
CA HIS A 70 2.90 -6.06 16.58
C HIS A 70 3.00 -7.31 15.71
N VAL A 71 3.32 -7.13 14.42
CA VAL A 71 3.58 -8.27 13.55
C VAL A 71 5.09 -8.50 13.49
N ASP A 72 5.46 -9.75 13.25
CA ASP A 72 6.87 -10.11 13.11
C ASP A 72 7.30 -10.23 11.67
N ASN A 73 6.34 -10.38 10.76
CA ASN A 73 6.61 -10.57 9.35
C ASN A 73 6.69 -9.23 8.64
N ARG A 74 7.08 -9.27 7.38
CA ARG A 74 6.97 -8.07 6.53
C ARG A 74 5.52 -7.65 6.48
N ALA A 75 5.29 -6.36 6.63
CA ALA A 75 3.93 -5.85 6.63
C ALA A 75 3.89 -4.43 6.10
N VAL A 76 2.92 -4.17 5.24
CA VAL A 76 2.68 -2.84 4.69
C VAL A 76 1.19 -2.54 4.73
N LEU A 77 0.86 -1.25 4.80
CA LEU A 77 -0.51 -0.79 4.74
C LEU A 77 -0.61 0.16 3.56
N VAL A 78 -1.50 -0.14 2.63
CA VAL A 78 -1.68 0.63 1.41
C VAL A 78 -2.98 1.42 1.53
N GLU A 79 -2.84 2.75 1.63
CA GLU A 79 -3.99 3.64 1.54
C GLU A 79 -4.17 3.98 0.08
N CYS A 80 -5.19 3.38 -0.53
CA CYS A 80 -5.35 3.46 -1.98
C CYS A 80 -5.74 4.86 -2.46
N GLY A 81 -6.40 5.64 -1.62
CA GLY A 81 -6.79 6.99 -1.96
C GLY A 81 -7.65 7.58 -0.87
N PHE A 82 -8.11 8.80 -1.08
CA PHE A 82 -8.87 9.53 -0.08
C PHE A 82 -10.30 9.72 -0.56
N LEU A 83 -11.24 9.08 0.12
CA LEU A 83 -12.66 9.14 -0.26
C LEU A 83 -13.21 10.55 -0.18
N SER A 84 -12.56 11.43 0.59
CA SER A 84 -12.98 12.82 0.70
C SER A 84 -12.64 13.63 -0.55
N ASN A 85 -11.82 13.10 -1.44
CA ASN A 85 -11.49 13.76 -2.70
C ASN A 85 -12.42 13.22 -3.79
N PRO A 86 -13.22 14.07 -4.44
CA PRO A 86 -14.24 13.57 -5.40
C PRO A 86 -13.66 12.77 -6.56
N GLU A 87 -12.50 13.17 -7.06
CA GLU A 87 -11.90 12.45 -8.17
C GLU A 87 -11.41 11.08 -7.73
N GLU A 88 -10.84 11.01 -6.54
CA GLU A 88 -10.35 9.72 -6.04
C GLU A 88 -11.50 8.81 -5.67
N GLU A 89 -12.54 9.37 -5.06
CA GLU A 89 -13.70 8.57 -4.73
C GLU A 89 -14.30 7.96 -5.99
N ARG A 90 -14.34 8.72 -7.07
CA ARG A 90 -14.86 8.23 -8.32
C ARG A 90 -13.98 7.12 -8.89
N ALA A 91 -12.67 7.31 -8.85
CA ALA A 91 -11.74 6.29 -9.33
C ALA A 91 -11.83 5.02 -8.49
N LEU A 92 -11.91 5.16 -7.17
CA LEU A 92 -11.96 4.01 -6.29
C LEU A 92 -13.23 3.19 -6.46
N ARG A 93 -14.30 3.79 -6.99
CA ARG A 93 -15.52 3.06 -7.30
C ARG A 93 -15.47 2.35 -8.64
N ASP A 94 -14.53 2.72 -9.49
CA ASP A 94 -14.46 2.18 -10.85
C ASP A 94 -13.84 0.79 -10.81
N PRO A 95 -14.57 -0.25 -11.25
CA PRO A 95 -14.02 -1.61 -11.23
C PRO A 95 -12.76 -1.77 -12.04
N GLU A 96 -12.62 -1.04 -13.14
CA GLU A 96 -11.40 -1.13 -13.93
C GLU A 96 -10.21 -0.59 -13.16
N TYR A 97 -10.38 0.54 -12.48
CA TYR A 97 -9.31 1.10 -11.66
C TYR A 97 -8.95 0.15 -10.52
N GLN A 98 -9.96 -0.44 -9.89
CA GLN A 98 -9.73 -1.42 -8.82
C GLN A 98 -8.92 -2.60 -9.32
N THR A 99 -9.23 -3.10 -10.51
CA THR A 99 -8.51 -4.21 -11.10
C THR A 99 -7.05 -3.85 -11.38
N ARG A 100 -6.84 -2.64 -11.91
CA ARG A 100 -5.47 -2.19 -12.20
C ARG A 100 -4.67 -2.02 -10.93
N MET A 101 -5.27 -1.45 -9.89
CA MET A 101 -4.58 -1.28 -8.61
C MET A 101 -4.22 -2.65 -8.04
N ALA A 102 -5.16 -3.59 -8.06
CA ALA A 102 -4.89 -4.93 -7.55
C ALA A 102 -3.77 -5.60 -8.33
N ALA A 103 -3.73 -5.40 -9.65
CA ALA A 103 -2.68 -5.99 -10.47
C ALA A 103 -1.31 -5.43 -10.13
N VAL A 104 -1.23 -4.11 -9.91
CA VAL A 104 0.04 -3.49 -9.54
C VAL A 104 0.52 -4.01 -8.19
N LEU A 105 -0.38 -4.08 -7.22
CA LEU A 105 -0.02 -4.57 -5.89
C LEU A 105 0.45 -6.03 -5.95
N ALA A 106 -0.26 -6.86 -6.69
CA ALA A 106 0.11 -8.26 -6.81
C ALA A 106 1.45 -8.42 -7.50
N TRP A 107 1.66 -7.67 -8.58
CA TRP A 107 2.91 -7.72 -9.33
C TRP A 107 4.10 -7.36 -8.46
N VAL A 108 3.98 -6.23 -7.73
CA VAL A 108 5.08 -5.78 -6.89
C VAL A 108 5.36 -6.78 -5.78
N CYS A 109 4.33 -7.32 -5.16
CA CYS A 109 4.52 -8.30 -4.09
C CYS A 109 5.23 -9.55 -4.59
N LEU A 110 4.88 -10.01 -5.80
CA LEU A 110 5.55 -11.17 -6.38
C LEU A 110 7.00 -10.89 -6.67
N MET A 111 7.27 -9.72 -7.26
CA MET A 111 8.64 -9.36 -7.62
C MET A 111 9.50 -9.14 -6.38
N ASP A 112 8.93 -8.57 -5.33
CA ASP A 112 9.67 -8.31 -4.11
C ASP A 112 10.17 -9.58 -3.46
N LYS A 113 9.35 -10.63 -3.52
CA LYS A 113 9.77 -11.92 -2.99
C LYS A 113 10.71 -12.63 -3.91
N GLY A 114 11.13 -11.96 -4.97
CA GLY A 114 11.93 -12.58 -5.98
C GLY A 114 11.10 -13.47 -6.82
N ALA A 115 9.84 -13.35 -6.71
CA ALA A 115 8.87 -14.15 -7.36
C ALA A 115 9.35 -15.54 -7.42
N VAL A 116 10.17 -15.78 -6.57
CA VAL A 116 10.75 -16.96 -6.68
C VAL A 116 10.17 -17.74 -5.69
N PRO A 117 9.37 -18.54 -6.09
CA PRO A 117 9.03 -19.57 -5.23
C PRO A 117 10.30 -20.28 -5.07
N SER A 118 11.01 -20.02 -4.30
CA SER A 118 12.15 -20.89 -4.19
C SER A 118 11.84 -21.97 -3.26
#